data_faf2013761bb98987c877f1b15f56a78
#
_entry.id   faf2013761bb98987c877f1b15f56a78
#
_cell.length_a   1.000
_cell.length_b   1.000
_cell.length_c   1.000
_cell.angle_alpha   90.00
_cell.angle_beta   90.00
_cell.angle_gamma   90.00
#
_symmetry.space_group_name_H-M   'P 1'
#
loop_
_entity.id
_entity.type
_entity.pdbx_description
1 polymer ?
#
loop_
_entity_poly.entity_id
_entity_poly.type
_entity_poly.pdbx_seq_one_letter_code
_entity_poly.pdbx_strand_id
1 'polypeptide(L)'
;MKLPIDEVRVTRVGRVGLRHDANPFEFPPSWRPSIEAHWIRRIAELPRLFNGTIHVTIGHRIADGALAGTCQPMAFKDFLYWRDSGRNPEGFVDGFGSAVVLSREGHILLGRASRHTIN
;
A
#
# COMPACT_ATOMS: atom_id res chain seq x y z
N MET A 1 12.90 10.83 -12.10
CA MET A 1 13.09 9.79 -11.07
C MET A 1 12.97 8.42 -11.72
N LYS A 2 14.06 7.70 -11.80
CA LYS A 2 14.02 6.29 -12.22
C LYS A 2 13.46 5.50 -11.05
N LEU A 3 12.26 4.96 -11.20
CA LEU A 3 11.79 3.92 -10.30
C LEU A 3 12.71 2.72 -10.49
N PRO A 4 13.30 2.15 -9.45
CA PRO A 4 14.01 0.90 -9.57
C PRO A 4 12.98 -0.21 -9.84
N ILE A 5 12.67 -0.39 -11.13
CA ILE A 5 11.86 -1.53 -11.58
C ILE A 5 12.84 -2.69 -11.79
N ASP A 6 13.52 -3.09 -10.72
CA ASP A 6 14.48 -4.15 -10.85
C ASP A 6 13.84 -5.54 -10.95
N GLU A 7 12.59 -5.71 -10.51
CA GLU A 7 11.84 -6.94 -10.70
C GLU A 7 10.33 -6.70 -10.75
N VAL A 8 9.79 -6.45 -11.92
CA VAL A 8 8.34 -6.57 -12.14
C VAL A 8 8.03 -8.03 -12.45
N ARG A 9 7.39 -8.71 -11.51
CA ARG A 9 6.80 -10.03 -11.76
C ARG A 9 5.32 -9.86 -12.04
N VAL A 10 4.88 -10.37 -13.17
CA VAL A 10 3.45 -10.43 -13.50
C VAL A 10 3.01 -11.88 -13.37
N THR A 11 2.09 -12.12 -12.45
CA THR A 11 1.52 -13.47 -12.26
C THR A 11 0.02 -13.39 -12.52
N ARG A 12 -0.45 -14.26 -13.41
CA ARG A 12 -1.87 -14.39 -13.68
C ARG A 12 -2.53 -15.25 -12.61
N VAL A 13 -3.62 -14.74 -12.02
CA VAL A 13 -4.44 -15.49 -11.07
C VAL A 13 -5.89 -15.48 -11.52
N GLY A 14 -6.60 -16.56 -11.26
CA GLY A 14 -8.02 -16.68 -11.56
C GLY A 14 -8.91 -16.26 -10.41
N ARG A 15 -8.35 -16.16 -9.21
CA ARG A 15 -9.09 -15.78 -7.99
C ARG A 15 -8.23 -14.99 -7.03
N VAL A 16 -8.84 -14.01 -6.36
CA VAL A 16 -8.26 -13.28 -5.25
C VAL A 16 -9.15 -13.48 -4.03
N GLY A 17 -8.58 -14.04 -2.95
CA GLY A 17 -9.26 -14.26 -1.69
C GLY A 17 -8.49 -13.58 -0.56
N LEU A 18 -8.96 -12.41 -0.13
CA LEU A 18 -8.40 -11.68 1.00
C LEU A 18 -9.36 -11.75 2.19
N ARG A 19 -8.85 -12.21 3.33
CA ARG A 19 -9.59 -12.17 4.58
C ARG A 19 -9.39 -10.82 5.25
N HIS A 20 -10.40 -10.34 5.92
CA HIS A 20 -10.30 -9.13 6.74
C HIS A 20 -10.10 -9.51 8.21
N ASP A 21 -9.05 -9.01 8.82
CA ASP A 21 -8.81 -9.04 10.26
C ASP A 21 -8.95 -7.61 10.79
N ALA A 22 -9.89 -7.40 11.68
CA ALA A 22 -10.17 -6.07 12.24
C ALA A 22 -9.11 -5.58 13.23
N ASN A 23 -8.23 -6.46 13.72
CA ASN A 23 -7.16 -6.08 14.61
C ASN A 23 -6.12 -5.22 13.87
N PRO A 24 -5.80 -4.03 14.37
CA PRO A 24 -4.79 -3.19 13.72
C PRO A 24 -3.42 -3.86 13.69
N PHE A 25 -2.73 -3.70 12.57
CA PHE A 25 -1.31 -3.99 12.52
C PHE A 25 -0.54 -2.88 13.23
N GLU A 26 0.34 -3.24 14.14
CA GLU A 26 1.14 -2.28 14.89
C GLU A 26 2.62 -2.64 14.79
N PHE A 27 3.46 -1.60 14.62
CA PHE A 27 4.90 -1.75 14.70
C PHE A 27 5.34 -1.87 16.17
N PRO A 28 6.58 -2.34 16.42
CA PRO A 28 7.11 -2.39 17.77
C PRO A 28 6.97 -1.03 18.48
N PRO A 29 6.60 -1.01 19.76
CA PRO A 29 6.44 0.24 20.52
C PRO A 29 7.67 1.15 20.51
N SER A 30 8.86 0.58 20.35
CA SER A 30 10.13 1.32 20.23
C SER A 30 10.20 2.23 18.98
N TRP A 31 9.37 1.99 17.98
CA TRP A 31 9.31 2.82 16.78
C TRP A 31 8.45 4.07 16.95
N ARG A 32 7.61 4.10 17.96
CA ARG A 32 6.63 5.19 18.14
C ARG A 32 7.24 6.58 18.14
N PRO A 33 8.34 6.88 18.85
CA PRO A 33 8.94 8.21 18.80
C PRO A 33 9.40 8.62 17.39
N SER A 34 9.97 7.70 16.63
CA SER A 34 10.42 7.94 15.25
C SER A 34 9.26 8.17 14.30
N ILE A 35 8.17 7.40 14.44
CA ILE A 35 6.96 7.56 13.65
C ILE A 35 6.35 8.93 13.90
N GLU A 36 6.22 9.35 15.16
CA GLU A 36 5.64 10.66 15.50
C GLU A 36 6.50 11.82 14.99
N ALA A 37 7.82 11.74 15.14
CA ALA A 37 8.73 12.77 14.64
C ALA A 37 8.68 12.87 13.10
N HIS A 38 8.61 11.75 12.40
CA HIS A 38 8.46 11.71 10.95
C HIS A 38 7.12 12.32 10.52
N TRP A 39 6.04 11.98 11.22
CA TRP A 39 4.72 12.52 10.93
C TRP A 39 4.67 14.04 11.05
N ILE A 40 5.26 14.60 12.11
CA ILE A 40 5.34 16.06 12.30
C ILE A 40 6.06 16.73 11.12
N ARG A 41 7.16 16.16 10.65
CA ARG A 41 7.87 16.69 9.48
C ARG A 41 7.01 16.63 8.22
N ARG A 42 6.32 15.51 8.00
CA ARG A 42 5.51 15.31 6.79
C ARG A 42 4.32 16.24 6.72
N ILE A 43 3.61 16.48 7.81
CA ILE A 43 2.50 17.44 7.83
C ILE A 43 2.97 18.90 7.70
N ALA A 44 4.19 19.22 8.15
CA ALA A 44 4.77 20.54 7.91
C ALA A 44 5.05 20.77 6.41
N GLU A 45 5.51 19.74 5.69
CA GLU A 45 5.73 19.79 4.23
C GLU A 45 4.42 19.75 3.44
N LEU A 46 3.46 18.95 3.90
CA LEU A 46 2.19 18.69 3.23
C LEU A 46 1.02 18.85 4.22
N PRO A 47 0.56 20.09 4.50
CA PRO A 47 -0.45 20.34 5.53
C PRO A 47 -1.81 19.67 5.31
N ARG A 48 -2.07 19.16 4.09
CA ARG A 48 -3.32 18.46 3.75
C ARG A 48 -3.29 16.97 4.10
N LEU A 49 -2.14 16.45 4.55
CA LEU A 49 -2.06 15.08 5.03
C LEU A 49 -2.93 14.92 6.27
N PHE A 50 -3.66 13.82 6.34
CA PHE A 50 -4.38 13.43 7.53
C PHE A 50 -4.07 11.96 7.86
N ASN A 51 -4.07 11.64 9.15
CA ASN A 51 -3.80 10.28 9.61
C ASN A 51 -5.08 9.44 9.56
N GLY A 52 -5.39 8.91 8.38
CA GLY A 52 -6.49 7.98 8.20
C GLY A 52 -6.08 6.53 8.47
N THR A 53 -6.97 5.62 8.11
CA THR A 53 -6.71 4.18 8.16
C THR A 53 -6.51 3.65 6.76
N ILE A 54 -5.45 2.87 6.58
CA ILE A 54 -5.23 2.07 5.37
C ILE A 54 -5.29 0.60 5.74
N HIS A 55 -5.27 -0.28 4.74
CA HIS A 55 -5.17 -1.71 4.94
C HIS A 55 -3.90 -2.25 4.29
N VAL A 56 -3.18 -3.06 5.06
CA VAL A 56 -1.99 -3.77 4.59
C VAL A 56 -2.30 -5.25 4.45
N THR A 57 -1.61 -5.94 3.55
CA THR A 57 -1.81 -7.36 3.30
C THR A 57 -0.69 -8.17 3.93
N ILE A 58 -1.06 -9.14 4.75
CA ILE A 58 -0.15 -9.99 5.51
C ILE A 58 -0.29 -11.42 5.03
N GLY A 59 0.84 -12.15 5.02
CA GLY A 59 0.87 -13.55 4.65
C GLY A 59 0.36 -13.83 3.24
N HIS A 60 0.58 -12.90 2.32
CA HIS A 60 0.16 -13.08 0.92
C HIS A 60 0.90 -14.26 0.30
N ARG A 61 0.17 -15.02 -0.50
CA ARG A 61 0.71 -16.13 -1.25
C ARG A 61 -0.06 -16.33 -2.54
N ILE A 62 0.62 -16.83 -3.54
CA ILE A 62 0.00 -17.26 -4.80
C ILE A 62 0.21 -18.77 -4.92
N ALA A 63 -0.89 -19.50 -4.95
CA ALA A 63 -0.89 -20.95 -5.09
C ALA A 63 -2.18 -21.39 -5.80
N ASP A 64 -2.09 -22.42 -6.61
CA ASP A 64 -3.24 -23.03 -7.30
C ASP A 64 -4.10 -21.99 -8.08
N GLY A 65 -3.44 -21.05 -8.73
CA GLY A 65 -4.10 -20.01 -9.51
C GLY A 65 -4.86 -18.96 -8.69
N ALA A 66 -4.57 -18.86 -7.40
CA ALA A 66 -5.21 -17.93 -6.51
C ALA A 66 -4.19 -17.08 -5.72
N LEU A 67 -4.52 -15.81 -5.53
CA LEU A 67 -3.86 -14.94 -4.54
C LEU A 67 -4.67 -14.99 -3.25
N ALA A 68 -4.02 -15.30 -2.15
CA ALA A 68 -4.61 -15.30 -0.81
C ALA A 68 -3.77 -14.46 0.14
N GLY A 69 -4.40 -13.92 1.18
CA GLY A 69 -3.76 -13.14 2.22
C GLY A 69 -4.78 -12.63 3.24
N THR A 70 -4.29 -11.87 4.20
CA THR A 70 -5.11 -11.23 5.23
C THR A 70 -4.88 -9.73 5.21
N CYS A 71 -5.94 -8.94 5.17
CA CYS A 71 -5.89 -7.49 5.26
C CYS A 71 -6.10 -7.05 6.71
N GLN A 72 -5.23 -6.20 7.21
CA GLN A 72 -5.35 -5.58 8.53
C GLN A 72 -5.31 -4.05 8.41
N PRO A 73 -6.07 -3.32 9.24
CA PRO A 73 -5.98 -1.87 9.28
C PRO A 73 -4.65 -1.42 9.88
N MET A 74 -4.15 -0.29 9.41
CA MET A 74 -2.95 0.37 9.89
C MET A 74 -3.17 1.89 9.86
N ALA A 75 -2.63 2.61 10.84
CA ALA A 75 -2.63 4.06 10.79
C ALA A 75 -1.77 4.56 9.63
N PHE A 76 -2.27 5.55 8.89
CA PHE A 76 -1.55 6.05 7.71
C PHE A 76 -0.16 6.61 8.05
N LYS A 77 -0.01 7.27 9.19
CA LYS A 77 1.31 7.78 9.61
C LYS A 77 2.34 6.68 9.84
N ASP A 78 1.90 5.52 10.33
CA ASP A 78 2.75 4.35 10.54
C ASP A 78 3.20 3.77 9.18
N PHE A 79 2.27 3.63 8.26
CA PHE A 79 2.55 3.20 6.90
C PHE A 79 3.50 4.18 6.18
N LEU A 80 3.27 5.47 6.30
CA LEU A 80 4.10 6.49 5.66
C LEU A 80 5.55 6.43 6.17
N TYR A 81 5.73 6.27 7.47
CA TYR A 81 7.06 6.07 8.06
C TYR A 81 7.77 4.83 7.49
N TRP A 82 7.08 3.70 7.46
CA TRP A 82 7.61 2.46 6.89
C TRP A 82 8.01 2.64 5.42
N ARG A 83 7.14 3.25 4.62
CA ARG A 83 7.42 3.51 3.20
C ARG A 83 8.64 4.39 3.01
N ASP A 84 8.71 5.50 3.73
CA ASP A 84 9.79 6.49 3.60
C ASP A 84 11.11 5.98 4.21
N SER A 85 11.06 5.00 5.09
CA SER A 85 12.23 4.35 5.71
C SER A 85 12.83 3.22 4.88
N GLY A 86 12.39 3.03 3.63
CA GLY A 86 12.93 2.03 2.71
C GLY A 86 12.21 0.70 2.69
N ARG A 87 11.01 0.61 3.23
CA ARG A 87 10.15 -0.59 3.18
C ARG A 87 10.82 -1.84 3.72
N ASN A 88 11.44 -1.74 4.87
CA ASN A 88 12.01 -2.89 5.54
C ASN A 88 10.95 -3.98 5.74
N PRO A 89 11.28 -5.26 5.50
CA PRO A 89 10.30 -6.33 5.59
C PRO A 89 9.80 -6.49 7.03
N GLU A 90 8.54 -6.15 7.24
CA GLU A 90 7.83 -6.27 8.54
C GLU A 90 6.67 -7.27 8.45
N GLY A 91 6.74 -8.19 7.51
CA GLY A 91 5.75 -9.24 7.35
C GLY A 91 4.46 -8.82 6.63
N PHE A 92 4.45 -7.68 5.98
CA PHE A 92 3.32 -7.22 5.18
C PHE A 92 3.76 -6.62 3.84
N VAL A 93 2.81 -6.44 2.95
CA VAL A 93 2.98 -5.73 1.68
C VAL A 93 1.91 -4.65 1.54
N ASP A 94 2.27 -3.61 0.81
CA ASP A 94 1.34 -2.60 0.34
C ASP A 94 0.63 -3.14 -0.90
N GLY A 95 -0.56 -3.69 -0.69
CA GLY A 95 -1.39 -4.25 -1.76
C GLY A 95 -2.56 -3.33 -2.08
N PHE A 96 -2.79 -3.08 -3.35
CA PHE A 96 -3.98 -2.37 -3.82
C PHE A 96 -4.52 -3.02 -5.08
N GLY A 97 -5.82 -2.83 -5.31
CA GLY A 97 -6.48 -3.29 -6.53
C GLY A 97 -6.76 -2.12 -7.47
N SER A 98 -6.64 -2.37 -8.74
CA SER A 98 -7.10 -1.45 -9.78
C SER A 98 -7.85 -2.20 -10.86
N ALA A 99 -8.77 -1.50 -11.51
CA ALA A 99 -9.49 -2.02 -12.66
C ALA A 99 -8.97 -1.35 -13.93
N VAL A 100 -8.76 -2.15 -14.97
CA VAL A 100 -8.48 -1.63 -16.30
C VAL A 100 -9.78 -1.65 -17.09
N VAL A 101 -10.25 -0.47 -17.48
CA VAL A 101 -11.46 -0.34 -18.29
C VAL A 101 -11.07 -0.40 -19.76
N LEU A 102 -11.65 -1.36 -20.46
CA LEU A 102 -11.43 -1.54 -21.90
C LEU A 102 -12.69 -1.16 -22.68
N SER A 103 -12.53 -0.43 -23.76
CA SER A 103 -13.60 -0.26 -24.74
C SER A 103 -13.82 -1.55 -25.52
N ARG A 104 -14.93 -1.62 -26.25
CA ARG A 104 -15.24 -2.74 -27.12
C ARG A 104 -14.18 -2.94 -28.22
N GLU A 105 -13.52 -1.86 -28.63
CA GLU A 105 -12.47 -1.83 -29.63
C GLU A 105 -11.07 -2.13 -29.05
N GLY A 106 -10.97 -2.37 -27.72
CA GLY A 106 -9.72 -2.70 -27.06
C GLY A 106 -8.89 -1.51 -26.61
N HIS A 107 -9.46 -0.31 -26.57
CA HIS A 107 -8.77 0.87 -26.03
C HIS A 107 -8.84 0.88 -24.51
N ILE A 108 -7.75 1.31 -23.86
CA ILE A 108 -7.66 1.46 -22.41
C ILE A 108 -8.08 2.89 -22.02
N LEU A 109 -8.99 3.00 -21.06
CA LEU A 109 -9.31 4.29 -20.45
C LEU A 109 -8.21 4.69 -19.48
N LEU A 110 -7.59 5.83 -19.72
CA LEU A 110 -6.58 6.41 -18.83
C LEU A 110 -7.12 7.67 -18.18
N GLY A 111 -6.82 7.81 -16.87
CA GLY A 111 -7.05 9.03 -16.12
C GLY A 111 -5.75 9.80 -15.92
N ARG A 112 -5.86 11.11 -15.80
CA ARG A 112 -4.73 11.97 -15.42
C ARG A 112 -4.89 12.33 -13.94
N ALA A 113 -3.85 12.06 -13.13
CA ALA A 113 -3.85 12.46 -11.73
C ALA A 113 -3.97 13.98 -11.59
N SER A 114 -4.77 14.44 -10.63
CA SER A 114 -4.86 15.85 -10.32
C SER A 114 -3.56 16.36 -9.69
N ARG A 115 -3.33 17.68 -9.75
CA ARG A 115 -2.17 18.31 -9.11
C ARG A 115 -2.16 18.17 -7.58
N HIS A 116 -3.27 17.75 -7.00
CA HIS A 116 -3.43 17.56 -5.56
C HIS A 116 -3.26 16.10 -5.11
N THR A 117 -2.98 15.20 -6.03
CA THR A 117 -2.73 13.80 -5.71
C THR A 117 -1.35 13.66 -5.09
N ILE A 118 -1.28 13.04 -3.93
CA ILE A 118 -0.03 12.72 -3.24
C ILE A 118 0.48 11.39 -3.82
N ASN A 119 1.63 11.43 -4.44
CA ASN A 119 2.33 10.25 -4.97
C ASN A 119 3.41 9.80 -3.99
#